data_ab1aebc5c7d53f38b8a3e75d7ab3f6ed
#
_entry.id   ab1aebc5c7d53f38b8a3e75d7ab3f6ed
#
_cell.length_a   1.000
_cell.length_b   1.000
_cell.length_c   1.000
_cell.angle_alpha   90.00
_cell.angle_beta   90.00
_cell.angle_gamma   90.00
#
_symmetry.space_group_name_H-M   'P 1'
#
loop_
_entity.id
_entity.type
_entity.pdbx_description
1 polymer ?
#
loop_
_entity_poly.entity_id
_entity_poly.type
_entity_poly.pdbx_seq_one_letter_code
_entity_poly.pdbx_strand_id
1 'polypeptide(L)'
;MDIGICVPSHVGDIGYIVRAEELGYSHAWCADSQMLWSDCYAALALAADKTSRIKLGTGVAITGTRPPAVNAAGIATINALAPGRTFFGVGAGNTAMRVMGLPPQRIAQLDRYLAEIAPLLRGEESELRFAEREVPIKHVMPDKGFVNFADPIPMYVSGFGPRSMGLAGKHGDGAVIGTPSSAGSMEHVWMMIEEGARKAGVSLDRQTYYTTSLAAM
;
A
#
# COMPACT_ATOMS: atom_id res chain seq x y z
N MET A 1 -5.72 -17.64 8.55
CA MET A 1 -5.70 -17.17 7.15
C MET A 1 -6.70 -16.04 7.05
N ASP A 2 -6.27 -14.90 6.56
CA ASP A 2 -7.14 -13.74 6.35
C ASP A 2 -7.78 -13.83 4.96
N ILE A 3 -9.04 -13.42 4.85
CA ILE A 3 -9.76 -13.34 3.58
C ILE A 3 -10.18 -11.89 3.38
N GLY A 4 -9.78 -11.29 2.26
CA GLY A 4 -10.10 -9.91 1.92
C GLY A 4 -10.84 -9.80 0.59
N ILE A 5 -11.35 -8.60 0.32
CA ILE A 5 -11.89 -8.22 -1.00
C ILE A 5 -11.03 -7.12 -1.61
N CYS A 6 -10.92 -7.14 -2.93
CA CYS A 6 -10.36 -6.02 -3.68
C CYS A 6 -11.46 -5.44 -4.57
N VAL A 7 -11.77 -4.17 -4.40
CA VAL A 7 -12.88 -3.51 -5.08
C VAL A 7 -12.43 -2.29 -5.87
N PRO A 8 -13.08 -1.97 -6.98
CA PRO A 8 -12.97 -0.66 -7.61
C PRO A 8 -13.37 0.42 -6.61
N SER A 9 -12.63 1.52 -6.56
CA SER A 9 -13.00 2.65 -5.70
C SER A 9 -14.25 3.33 -6.29
N HIS A 10 -15.35 3.28 -5.56
CA HIS A 10 -16.63 3.87 -5.98
C HIS A 10 -17.29 4.58 -4.81
N VAL A 11 -17.25 5.92 -4.80
CA VAL A 11 -17.78 6.73 -3.69
C VAL A 11 -19.31 6.65 -3.54
N GLY A 12 -20.02 6.30 -4.61
CA GLY A 12 -21.47 6.08 -4.58
C GLY A 12 -21.90 4.68 -4.11
N ASP A 13 -20.96 3.74 -3.94
CA ASP A 13 -21.27 2.38 -3.52
C ASP A 13 -20.15 1.77 -2.64
N ILE A 14 -20.21 2.10 -1.35
CA ILE A 14 -19.37 1.50 -0.31
C ILE A 14 -20.00 0.22 0.25
N GLY A 15 -21.21 -0.11 -0.21
CA GLY A 15 -21.99 -1.25 0.29
C GLY A 15 -21.23 -2.58 0.20
N TYR A 16 -20.38 -2.78 -0.81
CA TYR A 16 -19.56 -3.99 -0.91
C TYR A 16 -18.61 -4.17 0.27
N ILE A 17 -17.99 -3.08 0.76
CA ILE A 17 -17.05 -3.13 1.90
C ILE A 17 -17.82 -3.38 3.19
N VAL A 18 -18.95 -2.70 3.38
CA VAL A 18 -19.85 -2.93 4.53
C VAL A 18 -20.32 -4.38 4.56
N ARG A 19 -20.77 -4.89 3.41
CA ARG A 19 -21.21 -6.28 3.29
C ARG A 19 -20.09 -7.28 3.54
N ALA A 20 -18.88 -7.00 3.10
CA ALA A 20 -17.72 -7.83 3.40
C ALA A 20 -17.45 -7.90 4.91
N GLU A 21 -17.51 -6.77 5.62
CA GLU A 21 -17.39 -6.77 7.08
C GLU A 21 -18.46 -7.62 7.77
N GLU A 22 -19.73 -7.53 7.33
CA GLU A 22 -20.82 -8.34 7.85
C GLU A 22 -20.58 -9.84 7.65
N LEU A 23 -19.99 -10.22 6.50
CA LEU A 23 -19.63 -11.59 6.15
C LEU A 23 -18.35 -12.09 6.82
N GLY A 24 -17.67 -11.25 7.61
CA GLY A 24 -16.46 -11.63 8.36
C GLY A 24 -15.16 -11.53 7.56
N TYR A 25 -15.13 -10.82 6.44
CA TYR A 25 -13.88 -10.52 5.74
C TYR A 25 -12.97 -9.64 6.61
N SER A 26 -11.69 -9.90 6.55
CA SER A 26 -10.67 -9.22 7.38
C SER A 26 -10.10 -7.95 6.74
N HIS A 27 -10.08 -7.87 5.42
CA HIS A 27 -9.44 -6.77 4.67
C HIS A 27 -10.28 -6.32 3.49
N ALA A 28 -10.30 -5.01 3.23
CA ALA A 28 -10.82 -4.42 2.00
C ALA A 28 -9.73 -3.55 1.35
N TRP A 29 -9.47 -3.83 0.08
CA TRP A 29 -8.47 -3.20 -0.76
C TRP A 29 -9.17 -2.32 -1.79
N CYS A 30 -9.03 -1.00 -1.68
CA CYS A 30 -9.56 -0.05 -2.65
C CYS A 30 -8.56 0.22 -3.76
N ALA A 31 -8.93 -0.15 -4.98
CA ALA A 31 -8.08 0.03 -6.14
C ALA A 31 -7.86 1.52 -6.46
N ASP A 32 -6.62 1.90 -6.79
CA ASP A 32 -6.23 3.27 -7.11
C ASP A 32 -5.82 3.37 -8.58
N SER A 33 -6.77 3.74 -9.44
CA SER A 33 -6.49 4.03 -10.86
C SER A 33 -7.19 5.31 -11.24
N GLN A 34 -6.42 6.40 -11.25
CA GLN A 34 -6.91 7.70 -11.68
C GLN A 34 -7.45 7.63 -13.11
N MET A 35 -8.45 8.45 -13.42
CA MET A 35 -9.15 8.49 -14.72
C MET A 35 -9.91 7.19 -15.06
N LEU A 36 -9.99 6.23 -14.12
CA LEU A 36 -10.77 4.99 -14.30
C LEU A 36 -11.84 4.85 -13.20
N TRP A 37 -11.48 5.11 -11.94
CA TRP A 37 -12.36 4.97 -10.78
C TRP A 37 -12.40 6.26 -9.94
N SER A 38 -13.25 6.29 -8.91
CA SER A 38 -13.23 7.35 -7.91
C SER A 38 -11.87 7.40 -7.18
N ASP A 39 -11.56 8.53 -6.54
CA ASP A 39 -10.37 8.61 -5.69
C ASP A 39 -10.43 7.59 -4.56
N CYS A 40 -9.37 6.79 -4.41
CA CYS A 40 -9.35 5.68 -3.45
C CYS A 40 -9.40 6.17 -2.00
N TYR A 41 -8.80 7.31 -1.66
CA TYR A 41 -8.83 7.84 -0.30
C TYR A 41 -10.23 8.38 0.06
N ALA A 42 -10.96 8.97 -0.89
CA ALA A 42 -12.36 9.33 -0.66
C ALA A 42 -13.23 8.10 -0.40
N ALA A 43 -13.04 7.02 -1.17
CA ALA A 43 -13.74 5.76 -0.96
C ALA A 43 -13.37 5.13 0.40
N LEU A 44 -12.08 5.12 0.77
CA LEU A 44 -11.59 4.62 2.05
C LEU A 44 -12.15 5.42 3.24
N ALA A 45 -12.26 6.75 3.13
CA ALA A 45 -12.84 7.59 4.17
C ALA A 45 -14.32 7.24 4.43
N LEU A 46 -15.11 7.06 3.37
CA LEU A 46 -16.49 6.62 3.47
C LEU A 46 -16.60 5.20 4.05
N ALA A 47 -15.70 4.30 3.67
CA ALA A 47 -15.65 2.96 4.23
C ALA A 47 -15.27 2.98 5.72
N ALA A 48 -14.33 3.82 6.13
CA ALA A 48 -13.93 3.99 7.52
C ALA A 48 -15.09 4.45 8.42
N ASP A 49 -15.92 5.38 7.91
CA ASP A 49 -17.13 5.86 8.59
C ASP A 49 -18.21 4.78 8.75
N LYS A 50 -18.32 3.84 7.80
CA LYS A 50 -19.39 2.84 7.75
C LYS A 50 -18.98 1.47 8.33
N THR A 51 -17.73 1.27 8.69
CA THR A 51 -17.21 -0.01 9.20
C THR A 51 -16.48 0.16 10.53
N SER A 52 -16.33 -0.92 11.27
CA SER A 52 -15.74 -0.88 12.62
C SER A 52 -14.63 -1.91 12.88
N ARG A 53 -14.47 -2.92 12.02
CA ARG A 53 -13.56 -4.06 12.22
C ARG A 53 -12.65 -4.33 11.04
N ILE A 54 -13.20 -4.30 9.81
CA ILE A 54 -12.46 -4.63 8.59
C ILE A 54 -11.29 -3.66 8.41
N LYS A 55 -10.13 -4.22 8.08
CA LYS A 55 -8.95 -3.41 7.74
C LYS A 55 -9.11 -2.82 6.35
N LEU A 56 -8.72 -1.56 6.20
CA LEU A 56 -8.94 -0.75 5.02
C LEU A 56 -7.62 -0.27 4.43
N GLY A 57 -7.41 -0.43 3.14
CA GLY A 57 -6.19 0.06 2.52
C GLY A 57 -6.26 0.18 1.01
N THR A 58 -5.20 0.71 0.45
CA THR A 58 -5.07 0.90 -1.00
C THR A 58 -4.69 -0.42 -1.68
N GLY A 59 -5.30 -0.73 -2.80
CA GLY A 59 -5.10 -1.97 -3.52
C GLY A 59 -4.77 -1.84 -5.01
N VAL A 60 -3.67 -1.19 -5.36
CA VAL A 60 -2.60 -0.55 -4.59
C VAL A 60 -2.48 0.92 -4.97
N ALA A 61 -1.98 1.76 -4.07
CA ALA A 61 -1.65 3.16 -4.38
C ALA A 61 -0.55 3.24 -5.43
N ILE A 62 -0.69 4.18 -6.35
CA ILE A 62 0.21 4.30 -7.51
C ILE A 62 1.30 5.31 -7.23
N THR A 63 2.55 4.84 -7.25
CA THR A 63 3.71 5.65 -6.92
C THR A 63 4.07 6.70 -7.98
N GLY A 64 3.63 6.49 -9.22
CA GLY A 64 3.88 7.43 -10.32
C GLY A 64 2.90 8.59 -10.43
N THR A 65 1.79 8.57 -9.68
CA THR A 65 0.72 9.58 -9.78
C THR A 65 0.60 10.49 -8.57
N ARG A 66 1.12 10.08 -7.42
CA ARG A 66 1.15 10.91 -6.19
C ARG A 66 2.54 10.90 -5.56
N PRO A 67 3.09 12.06 -5.16
CA PRO A 67 4.32 12.13 -4.38
C PRO A 67 4.23 11.35 -3.06
N PRO A 68 5.34 10.85 -2.49
CA PRO A 68 5.35 10.09 -1.24
C PRO A 68 4.62 10.80 -0.10
N ALA A 69 4.87 12.09 0.10
CA ALA A 69 4.21 12.88 1.14
C ALA A 69 2.68 12.95 1.00
N VAL A 70 2.17 13.00 -0.24
CA VAL A 70 0.73 13.05 -0.51
C VAL A 70 0.07 11.72 -0.15
N ASN A 71 0.69 10.59 -0.52
CA ASN A 71 0.19 9.27 -0.15
C ASN A 71 0.30 9.01 1.36
N ALA A 72 1.40 9.41 2.00
CA ALA A 72 1.56 9.27 3.45
C ALA A 72 0.50 10.09 4.22
N ALA A 73 0.28 11.35 3.83
CA ALA A 73 -0.78 12.18 4.43
C ALA A 73 -2.17 11.59 4.22
N GLY A 74 -2.45 11.09 3.00
CA GLY A 74 -3.73 10.47 2.66
C GLY A 74 -4.03 9.25 3.54
N ILE A 75 -3.12 8.28 3.61
CA ILE A 75 -3.37 7.07 4.40
C ILE A 75 -3.38 7.34 5.91
N ALA A 76 -2.57 8.28 6.40
CA ALA A 76 -2.58 8.68 7.81
C ALA A 76 -3.88 9.41 8.20
N THR A 77 -4.52 10.10 7.24
CA THR A 77 -5.87 10.66 7.41
C THR A 77 -6.90 9.54 7.55
N ILE A 78 -6.82 8.50 6.71
CA ILE A 78 -7.69 7.33 6.87
C ILE A 78 -7.44 6.63 8.22
N ASN A 79 -6.18 6.56 8.66
CA ASN A 79 -5.82 5.99 9.97
C ASN A 79 -6.37 6.81 11.16
N ALA A 80 -6.61 8.11 10.98
CA ALA A 80 -7.31 8.93 11.99
C ALA A 80 -8.81 8.58 12.07
N LEU A 81 -9.43 8.19 10.93
CA LEU A 81 -10.84 7.75 10.89
C LEU A 81 -11.01 6.29 11.34
N ALA A 82 -10.03 5.44 11.08
CA ALA A 82 -10.03 4.01 11.36
C ALA A 82 -8.75 3.58 12.09
N PRO A 83 -8.53 4.01 13.36
CA PRO A 83 -7.31 3.75 14.10
C PRO A 83 -6.95 2.27 14.18
N GLY A 84 -5.71 1.91 13.83
CA GLY A 84 -5.20 0.53 13.85
C GLY A 84 -5.83 -0.42 12.82
N ARG A 85 -6.69 0.08 11.93
CA ARG A 85 -7.36 -0.69 10.88
C ARG A 85 -6.90 -0.31 9.47
N THR A 86 -5.83 0.44 9.32
CA THR A 86 -5.33 0.87 8.00
C THR A 86 -4.05 0.16 7.62
N PHE A 87 -3.88 -0.04 6.32
CA PHE A 87 -2.65 -0.50 5.70
C PHE A 87 -2.42 0.23 4.36
N PHE A 88 -1.18 0.29 3.94
CA PHE A 88 -0.78 0.96 2.71
C PHE A 88 -0.26 -0.05 1.68
N GLY A 89 -1.14 -0.49 0.78
CA GLY A 89 -0.72 -1.26 -0.39
C GLY A 89 -0.18 -0.32 -1.47
N VAL A 90 1.01 -0.60 -2.00
CA VAL A 90 1.71 0.31 -2.92
C VAL A 90 2.38 -0.43 -4.07
N GLY A 91 2.38 0.17 -5.26
CA GLY A 91 2.99 -0.42 -6.43
C GLY A 91 3.21 0.55 -7.59
N ALA A 92 3.85 0.07 -8.65
CA ALA A 92 4.17 0.86 -9.85
C ALA A 92 2.93 1.26 -10.67
N GLY A 93 1.83 0.50 -10.60
CA GLY A 93 0.54 0.84 -11.19
C GLY A 93 0.49 0.89 -12.71
N ASN A 94 0.84 -0.19 -13.38
CA ASN A 94 0.91 -0.25 -14.84
C ASN A 94 -0.35 0.22 -15.56
N THR A 95 -1.55 -0.14 -15.08
CA THR A 95 -2.82 0.26 -15.68
C THR A 95 -3.06 1.76 -15.50
N ALA A 96 -2.95 2.27 -14.28
CA ALA A 96 -3.14 3.70 -13.98
C ALA A 96 -2.16 4.57 -14.77
N MET A 97 -0.87 4.21 -14.79
CA MET A 97 0.16 4.93 -15.55
C MET A 97 -0.21 5.00 -17.04
N ARG A 98 -0.65 3.90 -17.63
CA ARG A 98 -1.05 3.84 -19.04
C ARG A 98 -2.28 4.70 -19.35
N VAL A 99 -3.30 4.64 -18.49
CA VAL A 99 -4.54 5.43 -18.65
C VAL A 99 -4.24 6.92 -18.52
N MET A 100 -3.29 7.29 -17.67
CA MET A 100 -2.81 8.68 -17.50
C MET A 100 -1.87 9.15 -18.64
N GLY A 101 -1.53 8.28 -19.60
CA GLY A 101 -0.56 8.60 -20.64
C GLY A 101 0.88 8.72 -20.13
N LEU A 102 1.16 8.17 -18.97
CA LEU A 102 2.48 8.23 -18.33
C LEU A 102 3.31 6.98 -18.67
N PRO A 103 4.65 7.10 -18.77
CA PRO A 103 5.52 5.96 -19.01
C PRO A 103 5.51 5.02 -17.79
N PRO A 104 5.77 3.71 -18.00
CA PRO A 104 5.92 2.77 -16.90
C PRO A 104 6.99 3.21 -15.93
N GLN A 105 6.73 3.05 -14.64
CA GLN A 105 7.69 3.42 -13.60
C GLN A 105 8.88 2.46 -13.58
N ARG A 106 10.09 3.02 -13.50
CA ARG A 106 11.32 2.24 -13.41
C ARG A 106 11.51 1.68 -11.98
N ILE A 107 12.13 0.52 -11.87
CA ILE A 107 12.43 -0.10 -10.56
C ILE A 107 13.19 0.83 -9.62
N ALA A 108 14.16 1.59 -10.12
CA ALA A 108 14.91 2.55 -9.31
C ALA A 108 14.05 3.73 -8.80
N GLN A 109 13.00 4.11 -9.53
CA GLN A 109 12.03 5.12 -9.08
C GLN A 109 11.14 4.55 -7.98
N LEU A 110 10.68 3.30 -8.15
CA LEU A 110 9.91 2.60 -7.12
C LEU A 110 10.74 2.39 -5.85
N ASP A 111 11.99 1.94 -5.96
CA ASP A 111 12.91 1.76 -4.83
C ASP A 111 13.07 3.05 -4.02
N ARG A 112 13.34 4.17 -4.70
CA ARG A 112 13.43 5.48 -4.06
C ARG A 112 12.13 5.88 -3.40
N TYR A 113 11.01 5.76 -4.09
CA TYR A 113 9.70 6.10 -3.56
C TYR A 113 9.40 5.36 -2.25
N LEU A 114 9.70 4.06 -2.20
CA LEU A 114 9.50 3.23 -1.01
C LEU A 114 10.42 3.68 0.16
N ALA A 115 11.67 4.01 -0.14
CA ALA A 115 12.60 4.57 0.86
C ALA A 115 12.13 5.92 1.41
N GLU A 116 11.60 6.79 0.54
CA GLU A 116 11.12 8.12 0.91
C GLU A 116 9.82 8.08 1.72
N ILE A 117 8.89 7.15 1.42
CA ILE A 117 7.59 7.10 2.10
C ILE A 117 7.64 6.35 3.44
N ALA A 118 8.50 5.36 3.59
CA ALA A 118 8.51 4.51 4.78
C ALA A 118 8.69 5.29 6.10
N PRO A 119 9.60 6.28 6.24
CA PRO A 119 9.66 7.13 7.43
C PRO A 119 8.38 7.95 7.63
N LEU A 120 7.81 8.49 6.55
CA LEU A 120 6.61 9.32 6.64
C LEU A 120 5.38 8.54 7.14
N LEU A 121 5.28 7.24 6.84
CA LEU A 121 4.21 6.37 7.36
C LEU A 121 4.34 6.12 8.87
N ARG A 122 5.52 6.36 9.46
CA ARG A 122 5.77 6.31 10.89
C ARG A 122 5.69 7.69 11.57
N GLY A 123 5.35 8.74 10.81
CA GLY A 123 5.35 10.12 11.31
C GLY A 123 6.75 10.73 11.49
N GLU A 124 7.76 10.08 10.94
CA GLU A 124 9.16 10.53 10.98
C GLU A 124 9.47 11.50 9.85
N GLU A 125 10.62 12.19 9.95
CA GLU A 125 11.17 13.01 8.89
C GLU A 125 11.75 12.11 7.78
N SER A 126 11.61 12.54 6.52
CA SER A 126 12.18 11.89 5.35
C SER A 126 12.81 12.92 4.42
N GLU A 127 13.77 12.51 3.63
CA GLU A 127 14.34 13.32 2.55
C GLU A 127 13.67 12.96 1.22
N LEU A 128 12.95 13.91 0.64
CA LEU A 128 12.36 13.75 -0.68
C LEU A 128 13.23 14.39 -1.75
N ARG A 129 13.45 13.66 -2.83
CA ARG A 129 14.09 14.22 -4.00
C ARG A 129 13.08 15.00 -4.86
N PHE A 130 13.27 16.30 -4.90
CA PHE A 130 12.52 17.20 -5.75
C PHE A 130 13.44 17.81 -6.81
N ALA A 131 13.32 17.34 -8.05
CA ALA A 131 14.27 17.62 -9.16
C ALA A 131 15.71 17.25 -8.77
N GLU A 132 16.60 18.23 -8.70
CA GLU A 132 18.03 18.05 -8.33
C GLU A 132 18.32 18.29 -6.84
N ARG A 133 17.28 18.48 -6.02
CA ARG A 133 17.41 18.78 -4.59
C ARG A 133 16.85 17.65 -3.74
N GLU A 134 17.51 17.38 -2.64
CA GLU A 134 16.97 16.61 -1.53
C GLU A 134 16.42 17.60 -0.50
N VAL A 135 15.17 17.41 -0.09
CA VAL A 135 14.44 18.32 0.79
C VAL A 135 13.91 17.54 1.96
N PRO A 136 14.26 17.89 3.20
CA PRO A 136 13.67 17.27 4.37
C PRO A 136 12.19 17.64 4.46
N ILE A 137 11.36 16.63 4.75
CA ILE A 137 9.91 16.78 4.87
C ILE A 137 9.37 15.96 6.04
N LYS A 138 8.40 16.51 6.74
CA LYS A 138 7.67 15.83 7.82
C LYS A 138 6.27 16.41 7.97
N HIS A 139 5.41 15.72 8.70
CA HIS A 139 4.16 16.30 9.15
C HIS A 139 4.42 17.43 10.15
N VAL A 140 3.90 18.61 9.87
CA VAL A 140 4.16 19.80 10.68
C VAL A 140 3.35 19.81 11.98
N MET A 141 2.17 19.19 11.98
CA MET A 141 1.24 19.17 13.12
C MET A 141 0.70 17.75 13.39
N PRO A 142 1.56 16.76 13.69
CA PRO A 142 1.13 15.36 13.86
C PRO A 142 0.22 15.18 15.10
N ASP A 143 0.40 16.04 16.14
CA ASP A 143 -0.31 15.92 17.42
C ASP A 143 -1.66 16.67 17.46
N LYS A 144 -2.11 17.22 16.34
CA LYS A 144 -3.37 18.00 16.26
C LYS A 144 -4.59 17.16 15.83
N GLY A 145 -4.41 15.84 15.67
CA GLY A 145 -5.51 14.94 15.29
C GLY A 145 -5.93 14.97 13.83
N PHE A 146 -5.20 15.69 12.95
CA PHE A 146 -5.47 15.67 11.51
C PHE A 146 -5.09 14.35 10.86
N VAL A 147 -4.11 13.67 11.43
CA VAL A 147 -3.55 12.38 10.98
C VAL A 147 -3.26 11.51 12.20
N ASN A 148 -3.15 10.19 11.99
CA ASN A 148 -2.79 9.26 13.05
C ASN A 148 -1.56 8.42 12.63
N PHE A 149 -0.48 8.54 13.40
CA PHE A 149 0.74 7.72 13.31
C PHE A 149 1.00 6.93 14.60
N ALA A 150 0.14 7.08 15.64
CA ALA A 150 0.26 6.32 16.88
C ALA A 150 -0.03 4.83 16.65
N ASP A 151 -1.00 4.56 15.77
CA ASP A 151 -1.28 3.20 15.30
C ASP A 151 -0.46 2.93 14.03
N PRO A 152 0.27 1.80 13.95
CA PRO A 152 1.09 1.47 12.79
C PRO A 152 0.29 1.37 11.49
N ILE A 153 0.87 1.87 10.40
CA ILE A 153 0.36 1.73 9.03
C ILE A 153 1.30 0.81 8.26
N PRO A 154 1.07 -0.51 8.24
CA PRO A 154 1.95 -1.42 7.52
C PRO A 154 1.94 -1.17 6.02
N MET A 155 3.12 -1.23 5.40
CA MET A 155 3.32 -1.03 3.97
C MET A 155 3.45 -2.37 3.24
N TYR A 156 2.53 -2.64 2.31
CA TYR A 156 2.52 -3.86 1.50
C TYR A 156 2.90 -3.54 0.05
N VAL A 157 4.05 -4.05 -0.40
CA VAL A 157 4.62 -3.72 -1.70
C VAL A 157 4.17 -4.71 -2.76
N SER A 158 3.59 -4.20 -3.85
CA SER A 158 3.13 -5.02 -4.98
C SER A 158 4.21 -5.19 -6.04
N GLY A 159 4.35 -6.43 -6.52
CA GLY A 159 5.27 -6.76 -7.61
C GLY A 159 4.98 -8.10 -8.27
N PHE A 160 5.60 -8.31 -9.44
CA PHE A 160 5.44 -9.54 -10.24
C PHE A 160 6.76 -10.26 -10.51
N GLY A 161 7.86 -9.56 -10.52
CA GLY A 161 9.17 -10.11 -10.90
C GLY A 161 10.21 -9.95 -9.80
N PRO A 162 11.39 -10.59 -9.97
CA PRO A 162 12.39 -10.68 -8.91
C PRO A 162 12.87 -9.31 -8.38
N ARG A 163 12.95 -8.30 -9.25
CA ARG A 163 13.38 -6.97 -8.82
C ARG A 163 12.32 -6.27 -7.96
N SER A 164 11.03 -6.33 -8.34
CA SER A 164 9.95 -5.71 -7.56
C SER A 164 9.64 -6.49 -6.28
N MET A 165 9.69 -7.83 -6.32
CA MET A 165 9.56 -8.65 -5.11
C MET A 165 10.74 -8.47 -4.16
N GLY A 166 11.96 -8.26 -4.68
CA GLY A 166 13.11 -7.89 -3.85
C GLY A 166 12.91 -6.55 -3.13
N LEU A 167 12.20 -5.58 -3.73
CA LEU A 167 11.86 -4.33 -3.05
C LEU A 167 10.82 -4.53 -1.93
N ALA A 168 9.90 -5.50 -2.07
CA ALA A 168 9.02 -5.88 -0.98
C ALA A 168 9.82 -6.38 0.23
N GLY A 169 10.80 -7.24 0.01
CA GLY A 169 11.70 -7.70 1.08
C GLY A 169 12.60 -6.60 1.67
N LYS A 170 12.98 -5.61 0.88
CA LYS A 170 13.83 -4.50 1.32
C LYS A 170 13.08 -3.46 2.16
N HIS A 171 11.86 -3.12 1.79
CA HIS A 171 11.14 -1.96 2.32
C HIS A 171 9.80 -2.28 2.98
N GLY A 172 9.15 -3.39 2.59
CA GLY A 172 7.77 -3.67 2.97
C GLY A 172 7.64 -4.46 4.27
N ASP A 173 6.51 -4.25 4.95
CA ASP A 173 6.02 -5.11 6.02
C ASP A 173 5.27 -6.33 5.45
N GLY A 174 5.10 -6.36 4.14
CA GLY A 174 4.46 -7.44 3.41
C GLY A 174 4.53 -7.25 1.90
N ALA A 175 4.02 -8.25 1.16
CA ALA A 175 4.00 -8.29 -0.29
C ALA A 175 2.60 -8.57 -0.86
N VAL A 176 2.23 -7.84 -1.91
CA VAL A 176 1.06 -8.12 -2.74
C VAL A 176 1.51 -8.85 -3.99
N ILE A 177 1.08 -10.09 -4.12
CA ILE A 177 1.53 -11.03 -5.14
C ILE A 177 0.44 -11.17 -6.21
N GLY A 178 0.77 -10.86 -7.46
CA GLY A 178 -0.18 -10.93 -8.58
C GLY A 178 -0.21 -12.25 -9.33
N THR A 179 0.32 -13.32 -8.77
CA THR A 179 0.39 -14.64 -9.43
C THR A 179 -0.45 -15.69 -8.71
N PRO A 180 -0.98 -16.70 -9.43
CA PRO A 180 -1.71 -17.79 -8.82
C PRO A 180 -0.87 -18.52 -7.77
N SER A 181 -1.45 -18.79 -6.63
CA SER A 181 -0.77 -19.39 -5.49
C SER A 181 -0.82 -20.92 -5.57
N SER A 182 0.14 -21.51 -6.27
CA SER A 182 0.53 -22.88 -5.95
C SER A 182 1.65 -22.85 -4.90
N ALA A 183 1.83 -23.94 -4.15
CA ALA A 183 2.91 -24.03 -3.16
C ALA A 183 4.29 -23.76 -3.79
N GLY A 184 4.55 -24.28 -5.00
CA GLY A 184 5.82 -24.06 -5.69
C GLY A 184 6.00 -22.61 -6.17
N SER A 185 4.92 -21.93 -6.61
CA SER A 185 5.00 -20.52 -6.99
C SER A 185 5.20 -19.60 -5.79
N MET A 186 4.64 -19.96 -4.64
CA MET A 186 4.84 -19.22 -3.40
C MET A 186 6.28 -19.32 -2.90
N GLU A 187 6.89 -20.49 -2.93
CA GLU A 187 8.29 -20.64 -2.54
C GLU A 187 9.23 -19.83 -3.44
N HIS A 188 8.96 -19.81 -4.75
CA HIS A 188 9.71 -18.98 -5.68
C HIS A 188 9.58 -17.47 -5.36
N VAL A 189 8.39 -17.01 -4.98
CA VAL A 189 8.18 -15.62 -4.55
C VAL A 189 8.93 -15.33 -3.25
N TRP A 190 8.90 -16.25 -2.28
CA TRP A 190 9.65 -16.11 -1.05
C TRP A 190 11.15 -15.97 -1.27
N MET A 191 11.73 -16.78 -2.16
CA MET A 191 13.15 -16.65 -2.53
C MET A 191 13.49 -15.24 -3.03
N MET A 192 12.61 -14.62 -3.83
CA MET A 192 12.82 -13.26 -4.32
C MET A 192 12.74 -12.20 -3.22
N ILE A 193 11.78 -12.34 -2.31
CA ILE A 193 11.59 -11.42 -1.17
C ILE A 193 12.79 -11.51 -0.21
N GLU A 194 13.17 -12.73 0.18
CA GLU A 194 14.30 -12.99 1.08
C GLU A 194 15.64 -12.51 0.50
N GLU A 195 15.84 -12.72 -0.79
CA GLU A 195 17.05 -12.22 -1.46
C GLU A 195 17.12 -10.69 -1.46
N GLY A 196 15.97 -10.01 -1.62
CA GLY A 196 15.87 -8.55 -1.50
C GLY A 196 16.20 -8.06 -0.09
N ALA A 197 15.60 -8.68 0.93
CA ALA A 197 15.86 -8.40 2.34
C ALA A 197 17.34 -8.63 2.70
N ARG A 198 17.89 -9.78 2.30
CA ARG A 198 19.31 -10.13 2.54
C ARG A 198 20.27 -9.12 1.93
N LYS A 199 20.04 -8.69 0.68
CA LYS A 199 20.87 -7.67 0.02
C LYS A 199 20.81 -6.30 0.70
N ALA A 200 19.68 -5.99 1.31
CA ALA A 200 19.47 -4.76 2.05
C ALA A 200 19.92 -4.84 3.53
N GLY A 201 20.35 -6.00 4.01
CA GLY A 201 20.69 -6.21 5.42
C GLY A 201 19.47 -6.19 6.36
N VAL A 202 18.28 -6.45 5.82
CA VAL A 202 17.03 -6.51 6.58
C VAL A 202 16.78 -7.93 7.03
N SER A 203 16.47 -8.12 8.33
CA SER A 203 16.01 -9.39 8.86
C SER A 203 14.53 -9.56 8.57
N LEU A 204 14.17 -10.66 7.93
CA LEU A 204 12.80 -10.98 7.56
C LEU A 204 12.40 -12.32 8.21
N ASP A 205 11.24 -12.32 8.86
CA ASP A 205 10.63 -13.51 9.44
C ASP A 205 9.36 -13.86 8.66
N ARG A 206 9.36 -15.04 8.03
CA ARG A 206 8.22 -15.56 7.25
C ARG A 206 6.93 -15.71 8.07
N GLN A 207 7.01 -15.85 9.40
CA GLN A 207 5.83 -16.03 10.25
C GLN A 207 5.07 -14.72 10.47
N THR A 208 5.77 -13.60 10.46
CA THR A 208 5.20 -12.27 10.71
C THR A 208 5.05 -11.42 9.45
N TYR A 209 5.78 -11.77 8.38
CA TYR A 209 5.71 -11.04 7.11
C TYR A 209 4.41 -11.35 6.36
N TYR A 210 3.62 -10.31 6.10
CA TYR A 210 2.32 -10.47 5.45
C TYR A 210 2.47 -10.71 3.95
N THR A 211 1.81 -11.76 3.44
CA THR A 211 1.70 -11.98 1.99
C THR A 211 0.24 -12.12 1.59
N THR A 212 -0.15 -11.42 0.52
CA THR A 212 -1.48 -11.55 -0.05
C THR A 212 -1.41 -11.85 -1.54
N SER A 213 -2.32 -12.68 -2.02
CA SER A 213 -2.48 -13.00 -3.43
C SER A 213 -3.88 -12.61 -3.87
N LEU A 214 -3.99 -12.00 -5.05
CA LEU A 214 -5.27 -11.72 -5.68
C LEU A 214 -5.74 -12.98 -6.42
N ALA A 215 -6.88 -13.53 -6.00
CA ALA A 215 -7.59 -14.56 -6.74
C ALA A 215 -8.82 -13.92 -7.40
N ALA A 216 -8.96 -14.06 -8.71
CA ALA A 216 -10.22 -13.78 -9.39
C ALA A 216 -11.13 -15.01 -9.24
N MET A 217 -12.33 -14.80 -8.73
CA MET A 217 -13.43 -15.78 -8.76
C MET A 217 -14.35 -15.51 -9.94
#